data_015a4090fce09d6416e57bd577568544
#
_entry.id   015a4090fce09d6416e57bd577568544
#
_cell.length_a   1.000
_cell.length_b   1.000
_cell.length_c   1.000
_cell.angle_alpha   90.00
_cell.angle_beta   90.00
_cell.angle_gamma   90.00
#
_symmetry.space_group_name_H-M   'P 1'
#
loop_
_entity.id
_entity.type
_entity.pdbx_description
1 polymer ?
#
loop_
_entity_poly.entity_id
_entity_poly.type
_entity_poly.pdbx_seq_one_letter_code
_entity_poly.pdbx_strand_id
1 'polypeptide(L)'
;MSFASDCKDEASTIKDMPGHCKMASLEAMLRLNSEIVRTNGHFIITFLSANSHVAVYFMRLIKDLYDAQMELLTKEATKFLKKKTYEVVINSQCETIINDMNLFLNESPNHLDYESRECCKKSYLRGAFLARGSVNDPARSDYHLEIATRNNIEAIYIQRLMNSFDLNAKISKRRNDIIIYIKEIASITD
;
A
#
# COMPACT_ATOMS: atom_id res chain seq x y z
N MET A 1 16.67 10.54 7.44
CA MET A 1 15.45 9.84 7.05
C MET A 1 14.24 10.55 7.66
N SER A 2 13.03 10.35 7.14
CA SER A 2 11.83 10.96 7.72
C SER A 2 11.15 10.01 8.69
N PHE A 3 10.42 10.54 9.68
CA PHE A 3 9.62 9.73 10.59
C PHE A 3 8.71 8.73 9.87
N ALA A 4 8.06 9.15 8.77
CA ALA A 4 7.25 8.26 7.94
C ALA A 4 8.06 7.10 7.33
N SER A 5 9.31 7.35 6.93
CA SER A 5 10.21 6.31 6.43
C SER A 5 10.55 5.30 7.52
N ASP A 6 10.88 5.79 8.71
CA ASP A 6 11.23 4.92 9.85
C ASP A 6 10.04 4.04 10.27
N CYS A 7 8.82 4.59 10.26
CA CYS A 7 7.59 3.82 10.49
C CYS A 7 7.37 2.74 9.42
N LYS A 8 7.67 3.04 8.15
CA LYS A 8 7.57 2.06 7.06
C LYS A 8 8.62 0.96 7.19
N ASP A 9 9.83 1.31 7.58
CA ASP A 9 10.89 0.33 7.82
C ASP A 9 10.47 -0.65 8.91
N GLU A 10 9.96 -0.16 10.02
CA GLU A 10 9.44 -0.98 11.12
C GLU A 10 8.26 -1.85 10.69
N ALA A 11 7.25 -1.28 10.02
CA ALA A 11 6.07 -2.00 9.56
C ALA A 11 6.40 -3.10 8.53
N SER A 12 7.50 -2.99 7.81
CA SER A 12 7.96 -3.97 6.83
C SER A 12 8.75 -5.15 7.44
N THR A 13 9.06 -5.12 8.73
CA THR A 13 9.84 -6.18 9.40
C THR A 13 9.03 -7.45 9.69
N ILE A 14 7.70 -7.37 9.65
CA ILE A 14 6.82 -8.51 9.94
C ILE A 14 7.02 -9.62 8.89
N LYS A 15 7.38 -10.81 9.36
CA LYS A 15 7.69 -11.96 8.51
C LYS A 15 6.64 -13.07 8.59
N ASP A 16 6.20 -13.40 9.79
CA ASP A 16 5.33 -14.55 10.05
C ASP A 16 3.86 -14.15 9.97
N MET A 17 3.36 -14.00 8.74
CA MET A 17 1.95 -13.74 8.48
C MET A 17 1.29 -14.95 7.82
N PRO A 18 0.04 -15.30 8.20
CA PRO A 18 -0.76 -16.25 7.45
C PRO A 18 -0.94 -15.85 5.98
N GLY A 19 -1.15 -16.83 5.09
CA GLY A 19 -1.30 -16.58 3.66
C GLY A 19 -2.41 -15.57 3.33
N HIS A 20 -3.56 -15.62 4.01
CA HIS A 20 -4.64 -14.66 3.83
C HIS A 20 -4.27 -13.21 4.22
N CYS A 21 -3.40 -13.04 5.23
CA CYS A 21 -2.88 -11.73 5.60
C CYS A 21 -1.85 -11.22 4.57
N LYS A 22 -1.00 -12.11 4.05
CA LYS A 22 -0.08 -11.78 2.96
C LYS A 22 -0.84 -11.33 1.72
N MET A 23 -1.91 -12.03 1.35
CA MET A 23 -2.79 -11.65 0.23
C MET A 23 -3.41 -10.27 0.44
N ALA A 24 -3.96 -9.99 1.61
CA ALA A 24 -4.55 -8.70 1.92
C ALA A 24 -3.54 -7.55 1.79
N SER A 25 -2.35 -7.73 2.36
CA SER A 25 -1.28 -6.73 2.28
C SER A 25 -0.80 -6.50 0.85
N LEU A 26 -0.60 -7.58 0.09
CA LEU A 26 -0.16 -7.51 -1.31
C LEU A 26 -1.20 -6.83 -2.19
N GLU A 27 -2.48 -7.17 -2.04
CA GLU A 27 -3.55 -6.56 -2.84
C GLU A 27 -3.62 -5.05 -2.62
N ALA A 28 -3.53 -4.58 -1.38
CA ALA A 28 -3.48 -3.15 -1.08
C ALA A 28 -2.30 -2.46 -1.78
N MET A 29 -1.13 -3.05 -1.73
CA MET A 29 0.07 -2.50 -2.37
C MET A 29 -0.06 -2.43 -3.88
N LEU A 30 -0.58 -3.47 -4.52
CA LEU A 30 -0.80 -3.52 -5.96
C LEU A 30 -1.86 -2.50 -6.42
N ARG A 31 -2.95 -2.35 -5.67
CA ARG A 31 -4.01 -1.41 -6.02
C ARG A 31 -3.58 0.05 -5.88
N LEU A 32 -2.73 0.37 -4.91
CA LEU A 32 -2.38 1.75 -4.62
C LEU A 32 -1.16 2.26 -5.39
N ASN A 33 -0.19 1.42 -5.71
CA ASN A 33 1.06 1.90 -6.28
C ASN A 33 1.72 0.95 -7.29
N SER A 34 0.94 0.31 -8.13
CA SER A 34 1.46 -0.47 -9.25
C SER A 34 0.95 0.03 -10.60
N GLU A 35 1.72 -0.25 -11.61
CA GLU A 35 1.35 -0.09 -13.01
C GLU A 35 1.27 -1.47 -13.67
N ILE A 36 0.24 -1.68 -14.48
CA ILE A 36 0.05 -2.90 -15.26
C ILE A 36 0.07 -2.55 -16.73
N VAL A 37 1.02 -3.12 -17.45
CA VAL A 37 1.21 -2.89 -18.88
C VAL A 37 1.10 -4.21 -19.64
N ARG A 38 0.44 -4.20 -20.80
CA ARG A 38 0.41 -5.34 -21.70
C ARG A 38 1.42 -5.12 -22.83
N THR A 39 2.39 -6.01 -22.93
CA THR A 39 3.44 -5.97 -23.96
C THR A 39 3.55 -7.32 -24.65
N ASN A 40 3.45 -7.35 -25.96
CA ASN A 40 3.54 -8.59 -26.76
C ASN A 40 2.60 -9.72 -26.28
N GLY A 41 1.38 -9.37 -25.86
CA GLY A 41 0.40 -10.33 -25.36
C GLY A 41 0.56 -10.76 -23.91
N HIS A 42 1.63 -10.31 -23.22
CA HIS A 42 1.89 -10.61 -21.81
C HIS A 42 1.71 -9.39 -20.94
N PHE A 43 1.33 -9.60 -19.68
CA PHE A 43 1.26 -8.55 -18.67
C PHE A 43 2.58 -8.43 -17.92
N ILE A 44 2.93 -7.18 -17.61
CA ILE A 44 4.04 -6.83 -16.73
C ILE A 44 3.46 -5.94 -15.63
N ILE A 45 3.77 -6.26 -14.37
CA ILE A 45 3.36 -5.47 -13.22
C ILE A 45 4.60 -4.81 -12.63
N THR A 46 4.56 -3.50 -12.44
CA THR A 46 5.64 -2.73 -11.82
C THR A 46 5.12 -2.06 -10.56
N PHE A 47 5.72 -2.36 -9.41
CA PHE A 47 5.47 -1.70 -8.15
C PHE A 47 6.55 -0.67 -7.86
N LEU A 48 6.14 0.51 -7.41
CA LEU A 48 7.03 1.66 -7.17
C LEU A 48 7.13 1.96 -5.68
N SER A 49 8.34 2.27 -5.20
CA SER A 49 8.56 2.74 -3.83
C SER A 49 9.78 3.64 -3.73
N ALA A 50 9.72 4.66 -2.89
CA ALA A 50 10.90 5.45 -2.49
C ALA A 50 11.64 4.82 -1.30
N ASN A 51 11.18 3.70 -0.77
CA ASN A 51 11.70 3.03 0.41
C ASN A 51 12.14 1.60 0.06
N SER A 52 13.41 1.28 0.28
CA SER A 52 13.98 -0.04 -0.06
C SER A 52 13.38 -1.18 0.77
N HIS A 53 13.07 -0.95 2.04
CA HIS A 53 12.46 -1.96 2.92
C HIS A 53 11.04 -2.31 2.44
N VAL A 54 10.29 -1.32 1.97
CA VAL A 54 8.97 -1.54 1.35
C VAL A 54 9.09 -2.37 0.07
N ALA A 55 10.07 -2.06 -0.79
CA ALA A 55 10.32 -2.83 -2.00
C ALA A 55 10.67 -4.30 -1.69
N VAL A 56 11.53 -4.55 -0.71
CA VAL A 56 11.89 -5.90 -0.26
C VAL A 56 10.70 -6.63 0.36
N TYR A 57 9.89 -5.93 1.16
CA TYR A 57 8.65 -6.49 1.71
C TYR A 57 7.69 -6.94 0.61
N PHE A 58 7.49 -6.11 -0.41
CA PHE A 58 6.68 -6.44 -1.58
C PHE A 58 7.22 -7.66 -2.33
N MET A 59 8.51 -7.70 -2.60
CA MET A 59 9.17 -8.84 -3.27
C MET A 59 8.97 -10.14 -2.50
N ARG A 60 9.08 -10.10 -1.18
CA ARG A 60 8.87 -11.26 -0.32
C ARG A 60 7.43 -11.77 -0.41
N LEU A 61 6.43 -10.88 -0.42
CA LEU A 61 5.04 -11.28 -0.59
C LEU A 61 4.79 -11.96 -1.94
N ILE A 62 5.32 -11.41 -3.02
CA ILE A 62 5.22 -12.01 -4.36
C ILE A 62 5.90 -13.37 -4.41
N LYS A 63 7.09 -13.49 -3.81
CA LYS A 63 7.82 -14.75 -3.74
C LYS A 63 7.05 -15.82 -2.96
N ASP A 64 6.54 -15.46 -1.79
CA ASP A 64 5.85 -16.40 -0.90
C ASP A 64 4.51 -16.88 -1.49
N LEU A 65 3.78 -15.99 -2.17
CA LEU A 65 2.42 -16.29 -2.66
C LEU A 65 2.39 -16.85 -4.09
N TYR A 66 3.31 -16.43 -4.96
CA TYR A 66 3.26 -16.76 -6.38
C TYR A 66 4.55 -17.37 -6.92
N ASP A 67 5.65 -17.26 -6.19
CA ASP A 67 6.99 -17.66 -6.65
C ASP A 67 7.33 -17.09 -8.05
N ALA A 68 6.87 -15.87 -8.30
CA ALA A 68 7.03 -15.21 -9.58
C ALA A 68 8.46 -14.66 -9.77
N GLN A 69 8.89 -14.56 -11.02
CA GLN A 69 10.15 -13.91 -11.37
C GLN A 69 10.02 -12.39 -11.28
N MET A 70 11.00 -11.75 -10.68
CA MET A 70 11.03 -10.31 -10.45
C MET A 70 12.42 -9.74 -10.72
N GLU A 71 12.43 -8.46 -11.09
CA GLU A 71 13.65 -7.63 -11.13
C GLU A 71 13.47 -6.41 -10.23
N LEU A 72 14.53 -6.05 -9.53
CA LEU A 72 14.59 -4.82 -8.76
C LEU A 72 15.46 -3.81 -9.50
N LEU A 73 14.84 -2.73 -9.97
CA LEU A 73 15.52 -1.61 -10.60
C LEU A 73 15.61 -0.45 -9.62
N THR A 74 16.76 0.20 -9.59
CA THR A 74 16.98 1.36 -8.75
C THR A 74 17.26 2.57 -9.64
N LYS A 75 16.46 3.62 -9.49
CA LYS A 75 16.67 4.92 -10.12
C LYS A 75 17.23 5.90 -9.11
N GLU A 76 18.43 6.40 -9.36
CA GLU A 76 19.06 7.40 -8.51
C GLU A 76 18.31 8.74 -8.58
N ALA A 77 18.41 9.52 -7.51
CA ALA A 77 17.88 10.85 -7.47
C ALA A 77 18.53 11.74 -8.55
N THR A 78 17.72 12.40 -9.35
CA THR A 78 18.16 13.36 -10.39
C THR A 78 17.59 14.73 -10.09
N LYS A 79 17.94 15.74 -10.92
CA LYS A 79 17.32 17.07 -10.83
C LYS A 79 15.77 17.02 -10.93
N PHE A 80 15.24 16.01 -11.62
CA PHE A 80 13.80 15.81 -11.81
C PHE A 80 13.21 14.86 -10.76
N LEU A 81 13.94 13.82 -10.36
CA LEU A 81 13.57 12.89 -9.30
C LEU A 81 14.29 13.29 -8.02
N LYS A 82 13.59 13.96 -7.12
CA LYS A 82 14.15 14.44 -5.85
C LYS A 82 14.59 13.33 -4.89
N LYS A 83 14.18 12.08 -5.12
CA LYS A 83 14.48 10.93 -4.27
C LYS A 83 14.83 9.71 -5.11
N LYS A 84 15.65 8.84 -4.54
CA LYS A 84 15.90 7.50 -5.07
C LYS A 84 14.59 6.72 -5.11
N THR A 85 14.36 6.00 -6.22
CA THR A 85 13.15 5.21 -6.43
C THR A 85 13.51 3.77 -6.74
N TYR A 86 12.75 2.85 -6.18
CA TYR A 86 12.85 1.41 -6.40
C TYR A 86 11.66 0.94 -7.21
N GLU A 87 11.92 0.20 -8.28
CA GLU A 87 10.89 -0.41 -9.12
C GLU A 87 11.02 -1.93 -9.03
N VAL A 88 9.98 -2.61 -8.59
CA VAL A 88 9.90 -4.07 -8.63
C VAL A 88 9.09 -4.46 -9.83
N VAL A 89 9.74 -5.09 -10.82
CA VAL A 89 9.11 -5.53 -12.07
C VAL A 89 8.81 -7.01 -11.98
N ILE A 90 7.54 -7.38 -12.05
CA ILE A 90 7.07 -8.77 -12.08
C ILE A 90 6.85 -9.16 -13.54
N ASN A 91 7.55 -10.17 -14.03
CA ASN A 91 7.52 -10.59 -15.42
C ASN A 91 7.05 -12.04 -15.63
N SER A 92 6.58 -12.70 -14.58
CA SER A 92 5.91 -13.99 -14.66
C SER A 92 4.69 -14.03 -13.75
N GLN A 93 3.74 -14.93 -14.02
CA GLN A 93 2.50 -15.11 -13.24
C GLN A 93 1.59 -13.87 -13.14
N CYS A 94 1.80 -12.86 -13.96
CA CYS A 94 1.04 -11.59 -13.88
C CYS A 94 -0.46 -11.79 -14.09
N GLU A 95 -0.88 -12.64 -15.04
CA GLU A 95 -2.31 -12.92 -15.26
C GLU A 95 -2.96 -13.57 -14.04
N THR A 96 -2.28 -14.51 -13.40
CA THR A 96 -2.76 -15.16 -12.17
C THR A 96 -2.94 -14.13 -11.06
N ILE A 97 -1.96 -13.25 -10.85
CA ILE A 97 -2.02 -12.19 -9.83
C ILE A 97 -3.19 -11.24 -10.12
N ILE A 98 -3.32 -10.79 -11.37
CA ILE A 98 -4.39 -9.87 -11.81
C ILE A 98 -5.77 -10.49 -11.58
N ASN A 99 -5.94 -11.75 -11.95
CA ASN A 99 -7.21 -12.46 -11.83
C ASN A 99 -7.56 -12.76 -10.37
N ASP A 100 -6.60 -13.22 -9.58
CA ASP A 100 -6.82 -13.52 -8.16
C ASP A 100 -7.28 -12.29 -7.37
N MET A 101 -6.81 -11.11 -7.75
CA MET A 101 -7.07 -9.86 -7.02
C MET A 101 -8.07 -8.94 -7.75
N ASN A 102 -8.59 -9.34 -8.92
CA ASN A 102 -9.49 -8.53 -9.75
C ASN A 102 -8.96 -7.11 -9.99
N LEU A 103 -7.68 -6.98 -10.34
CA LEU A 103 -7.00 -5.67 -10.39
C LEU A 103 -7.53 -4.73 -11.47
N PHE A 104 -8.23 -5.23 -12.50
CA PHE A 104 -8.86 -4.42 -13.53
C PHE A 104 -10.30 -4.00 -13.22
N LEU A 105 -10.90 -4.55 -12.18
CA LEU A 105 -12.24 -4.20 -11.78
C LEU A 105 -12.20 -3.05 -10.76
N ASN A 106 -12.99 -2.02 -11.02
CA ASN A 106 -13.20 -0.91 -10.08
C ASN A 106 -14.19 -1.32 -8.98
N GLU A 107 -13.95 -2.45 -8.36
CA GLU A 107 -14.76 -3.00 -7.27
C GLU A 107 -13.98 -3.00 -5.97
N SER A 108 -14.72 -3.01 -4.87
CA SER A 108 -14.10 -3.16 -3.55
C SER A 108 -13.34 -4.49 -3.47
N PRO A 109 -12.13 -4.51 -2.89
CA PRO A 109 -11.37 -5.73 -2.71
C PRO A 109 -11.97 -6.60 -1.60
N ASN A 110 -12.98 -7.37 -1.92
CA ASN A 110 -13.72 -8.19 -0.94
C ASN A 110 -13.84 -9.66 -1.32
N HIS A 111 -13.29 -10.07 -2.46
CA HIS A 111 -13.40 -11.46 -2.91
C HIS A 111 -12.76 -12.48 -1.96
N LEU A 112 -11.84 -12.04 -1.10
CA LEU A 112 -11.24 -12.83 -0.04
C LEU A 112 -11.83 -12.56 1.34
N ASP A 113 -12.90 -11.76 1.41
CA ASP A 113 -13.59 -11.40 2.65
C ASP A 113 -12.66 -10.87 3.75
N TYR A 114 -11.85 -9.88 3.40
CA TYR A 114 -10.90 -9.28 4.35
C TYR A 114 -11.58 -8.63 5.56
N GLU A 115 -12.83 -8.20 5.40
CA GLU A 115 -13.58 -7.52 6.45
C GLU A 115 -14.01 -8.46 7.59
N SER A 116 -14.14 -9.76 7.33
CA SER A 116 -14.53 -10.74 8.34
C SER A 116 -13.43 -11.05 9.34
N ARG A 117 -12.18 -10.71 9.02
CA ARG A 117 -11.01 -11.05 9.84
C ARG A 117 -10.22 -9.80 10.21
N GLU A 118 -10.11 -9.53 11.50
CA GLU A 118 -9.35 -8.38 12.01
C GLU A 118 -7.89 -8.39 11.51
N CYS A 119 -7.25 -9.56 11.48
CA CYS A 119 -5.87 -9.69 10.99
C CYS A 119 -5.74 -9.30 9.51
N CYS A 120 -6.74 -9.62 8.67
CA CYS A 120 -6.74 -9.22 7.27
C CYS A 120 -6.96 -7.71 7.11
N LYS A 121 -7.86 -7.12 7.89
CA LYS A 121 -8.06 -5.65 7.91
C LYS A 121 -6.77 -4.92 8.27
N LYS A 122 -6.10 -5.34 9.32
CA LYS A 122 -4.80 -4.78 9.74
C LYS A 122 -3.73 -4.95 8.66
N SER A 123 -3.67 -6.11 8.03
CA SER A 123 -2.70 -6.40 6.96
C SER A 123 -2.97 -5.60 5.70
N TYR A 124 -4.23 -5.41 5.32
CA TYR A 124 -4.61 -4.55 4.20
C TYR A 124 -4.19 -3.09 4.45
N LEU A 125 -4.51 -2.56 5.62
CA LEU A 125 -4.13 -1.20 6.01
C LEU A 125 -2.60 -1.03 6.08
N ARG A 126 -1.87 -2.04 6.55
CA ARG A 126 -0.39 -2.04 6.51
C ARG A 126 0.12 -1.95 5.08
N GLY A 127 -0.38 -2.78 4.17
CA GLY A 127 -0.01 -2.73 2.76
C GLY A 127 -0.30 -1.37 2.13
N ALA A 128 -1.47 -0.81 2.40
CA ALA A 128 -1.86 0.52 1.93
C ALA A 128 -0.93 1.62 2.45
N PHE A 129 -0.59 1.58 3.74
CA PHE A 129 0.36 2.54 4.34
C PHE A 129 1.76 2.39 3.75
N LEU A 130 2.26 1.17 3.60
CA LEU A 130 3.58 0.92 2.99
C LEU A 130 3.64 1.43 1.55
N ALA A 131 2.56 1.27 0.79
CA ALA A 131 2.51 1.70 -0.61
C ALA A 131 2.42 3.23 -0.76
N ARG A 132 1.46 3.87 -0.10
CA ARG A 132 1.16 5.31 -0.28
C ARG A 132 0.76 6.02 1.00
N GLY A 133 1.19 5.54 2.14
CA GLY A 133 0.96 6.18 3.42
C GLY A 133 2.03 7.24 3.76
N SER A 134 1.64 8.15 4.62
CA SER A 134 2.53 9.09 5.28
C SER A 134 2.04 9.37 6.69
N VAL A 135 2.96 9.68 7.58
CA VAL A 135 2.67 10.07 8.96
C VAL A 135 3.68 11.13 9.38
N ASN A 136 3.20 12.17 10.07
CA ASN A 136 4.09 13.19 10.62
C ASN A 136 4.69 12.74 11.97
N ASP A 137 5.80 13.36 12.34
CA ASP A 137 6.45 13.13 13.61
C ASP A 137 5.61 13.77 14.74
N PRO A 138 5.03 12.99 15.67
CA PRO A 138 4.19 13.51 16.73
C PRO A 138 4.95 14.38 17.74
N ALA A 139 6.29 14.29 17.77
CA ALA A 139 7.12 15.16 18.60
C ALA A 139 7.24 16.59 18.02
N ARG A 140 6.88 16.80 16.76
CA ARG A 140 7.03 18.09 16.05
C ARG A 140 5.72 18.77 15.72
N SER A 141 4.64 18.01 15.61
CA SER A 141 3.32 18.50 15.22
C SER A 141 2.24 17.53 15.68
N ASP A 142 0.98 17.97 15.62
CA ASP A 142 -0.17 17.11 15.92
C ASP A 142 -0.14 15.85 15.04
N TYR A 143 -0.59 14.76 15.60
CA TYR A 143 -0.63 13.48 14.89
C TYR A 143 -1.49 13.58 13.61
N HIS A 144 -0.89 13.20 12.51
CA HIS A 144 -1.57 13.15 11.22
C HIS A 144 -1.04 11.98 10.41
N LEU A 145 -1.91 11.01 10.14
CA LEU A 145 -1.64 9.89 9.25
C LEU A 145 -2.53 10.00 8.02
N GLU A 146 -1.97 9.79 6.85
CA GLU A 146 -2.72 9.78 5.61
C GLU A 146 -2.31 8.64 4.69
N ILE A 147 -3.28 8.14 3.90
CA ILE A 147 -3.07 7.20 2.80
C ILE A 147 -3.66 7.83 1.54
N ALA A 148 -2.91 7.84 0.45
CA ALA A 148 -3.34 8.38 -0.81
C ALA A 148 -3.76 7.29 -1.79
N THR A 149 -4.81 7.53 -2.56
CA THR A 149 -5.23 6.71 -3.70
C THR A 149 -5.77 7.58 -4.82
N ARG A 150 -5.88 7.03 -6.02
CA ARG A 150 -6.54 7.68 -7.17
C ARG A 150 -7.94 7.14 -7.47
N ASN A 151 -8.37 6.14 -6.72
CA ASN A 151 -9.63 5.43 -6.93
C ASN A 151 -10.60 5.71 -5.78
N ASN A 152 -11.79 6.23 -6.10
CA ASN A 152 -12.84 6.52 -5.11
C ASN A 152 -13.32 5.28 -4.34
N ILE A 153 -13.45 4.15 -5.02
CA ILE A 153 -13.93 2.90 -4.40
C ILE A 153 -12.91 2.42 -3.38
N GLU A 154 -11.63 2.47 -3.75
CA GLU A 154 -10.52 2.13 -2.87
C GLU A 154 -10.45 3.06 -1.65
N ALA A 155 -10.66 4.37 -1.85
CA ALA A 155 -10.69 5.34 -0.76
C ALA A 155 -11.79 5.03 0.25
N ILE A 156 -13.00 4.73 -0.22
CA ILE A 156 -14.13 4.37 0.63
C ILE A 156 -13.85 3.06 1.38
N TYR A 157 -13.24 2.10 0.72
CA TYR A 157 -12.88 0.81 1.32
C TYR A 157 -11.85 0.99 2.46
N ILE A 158 -10.78 1.74 2.21
CA ILE A 158 -9.76 2.04 3.23
C ILE A 158 -10.39 2.79 4.41
N GLN A 159 -11.22 3.80 4.15
CA GLN A 159 -11.93 4.54 5.20
C GLN A 159 -12.79 3.59 6.05
N ARG A 160 -13.53 2.69 5.42
CA ARG A 160 -14.38 1.71 6.13
C ARG A 160 -13.56 0.77 7.00
N LEU A 161 -12.42 0.28 6.51
CA LEU A 161 -11.51 -0.55 7.30
C LEU A 161 -10.96 0.21 8.50
N MET A 162 -10.49 1.45 8.32
CA MET A 162 -10.00 2.29 9.41
C MET A 162 -11.09 2.55 10.46
N ASN A 163 -12.31 2.87 10.02
CA ASN A 163 -13.41 3.17 10.93
C ASN A 163 -13.95 1.93 11.65
N SER A 164 -13.67 0.74 11.15
CA SER A 164 -13.91 -0.50 11.90
C SER A 164 -13.04 -0.65 13.15
N PHE A 165 -11.99 0.18 13.28
CA PHE A 165 -11.13 0.31 14.46
C PHE A 165 -11.38 1.62 15.23
N ASP A 166 -12.51 2.26 15.01
CA ASP A 166 -12.91 3.53 15.66
C ASP A 166 -11.92 4.69 15.43
N LEU A 167 -11.22 4.70 14.28
CA LEU A 167 -10.19 5.70 13.98
C LEU A 167 -10.73 7.02 13.44
N ASN A 168 -12.04 7.12 13.17
CA ASN A 168 -12.69 8.34 12.67
C ASN A 168 -11.98 8.94 11.43
N ALA A 169 -11.61 8.08 10.48
CA ALA A 169 -10.95 8.48 9.26
C ALA A 169 -11.84 9.33 8.35
N LYS A 170 -11.29 10.36 7.77
CA LYS A 170 -11.95 11.28 6.84
C LYS A 170 -11.37 11.15 5.44
N ILE A 171 -12.13 11.58 4.45
CA ILE A 171 -11.70 11.64 3.05
C ILE A 171 -11.62 13.09 2.61
N SER A 172 -10.55 13.46 1.91
CA SER A 172 -10.35 14.75 1.27
C SER A 172 -9.79 14.57 -0.14
N LYS A 173 -10.08 15.50 -1.02
CA LYS A 173 -9.48 15.53 -2.37
C LYS A 173 -8.32 16.52 -2.39
N ARG A 174 -7.18 16.09 -2.96
CA ARG A 174 -5.98 16.92 -3.10
C ARG A 174 -5.40 16.74 -4.50
N ARG A 175 -5.63 17.70 -5.39
CA ARG A 175 -5.20 17.63 -6.80
C ARG A 175 -5.74 16.36 -7.48
N ASN A 176 -4.86 15.44 -7.87
CA ASN A 176 -5.20 14.19 -8.53
C ASN A 176 -5.39 13.01 -7.56
N ASP A 177 -5.13 13.23 -6.27
CA ASP A 177 -5.21 12.20 -5.25
C ASP A 177 -6.44 12.37 -4.34
N ILE A 178 -6.91 11.25 -3.82
CA ILE A 178 -7.89 11.16 -2.77
C ILE A 178 -7.14 10.73 -1.52
N ILE A 179 -7.29 11.50 -0.44
CA ILE A 179 -6.57 11.29 0.81
C ILE A 179 -7.53 10.78 1.86
N ILE A 180 -7.20 9.63 2.44
CA ILE A 180 -7.84 9.11 3.64
C ILE A 180 -6.93 9.46 4.81
N TYR A 181 -7.44 10.20 5.79
CA TYR A 181 -6.60 10.70 6.87
C TYR A 181 -7.25 10.58 8.24
N ILE A 182 -6.38 10.51 9.25
CA ILE A 182 -6.70 10.56 10.67
C ILE A 182 -5.93 11.74 11.26
N LYS A 183 -6.62 12.60 11.99
CA LYS A 183 -6.01 13.64 12.82
C LYS A 183 -6.35 13.39 14.27
N GLU A 184 -5.37 13.51 15.13
CA GLU A 184 -5.63 13.63 16.56
C GLU A 184 -6.19 15.04 16.80
N ILE A 185 -7.45 15.10 17.25
CA ILE A 185 -7.97 16.32 17.84
C ILE A 185 -7.41 16.31 19.25
N ALA A 186 -6.49 17.23 19.57
CA ALA A 186 -6.10 17.47 20.93
C ALA A 186 -7.38 17.66 21.75
N SER A 187 -7.68 16.70 22.61
CA SER A 187 -8.75 16.87 23.58
C SER A 187 -8.32 18.03 24.46
N ILE A 188 -8.96 19.17 24.26
CA ILE A 188 -8.90 20.26 25.22
C ILE A 188 -9.62 19.70 26.45
N THR A 189 -8.85 19.17 27.38
CA THR A 189 -9.32 18.92 28.71
C THR A 189 -9.24 20.26 29.43
N ASP A 190 -10.41 20.89 29.60
CA ASP A 190 -10.58 21.97 30.54
C ASP A 190 -10.34 21.46 31.98
#